data_f131491d510217b342364c5ecefcb2e1
#
_entry.id   f131491d510217b342364c5ecefcb2e1
#
_cell.length_a   1.000
_cell.length_b   1.000
_cell.length_c   1.000
_cell.angle_alpha   90.00
_cell.angle_beta   90.00
_cell.angle_gamma   90.00
#
_symmetry.space_group_name_H-M   'P 1'
#
loop_
_entity.id
_entity.type
_entity.pdbx_description
1 polymer ?
#
loop_
_entity_poly.entity_id
_entity_poly.type
_entity_poly.pdbx_seq_one_letter_code
_entity_poly.pdbx_strand_id
1 'polypeptide(L)'
;MTDAAIALTGRTLGALLYYPPLSPNNAGLLSALTDTQWEGEWPAVPDLDAAAALIRAGLSAPWHDTLEATWQALFIGPYALPAPPWGSVYLDRESVVFGESTVALRHWLRQEGIAAGQQGNDPEDHIGLLLMLAAWLAENNERQLNTLLEQHLLPWSGRYLDLLAQGTDHPFYQGIAQLARTTLEYWQRERRLHPIARELYR
;
A
#
# COMPACT_ATOMS: atom_id res chain seq x y z
N MET A 1 -1.66 -4.30 -19.39
CA MET A 1 -2.18 -4.67 -18.05
C MET A 1 -3.66 -4.39 -18.03
N THR A 2 -4.45 -5.31 -17.52
CA THR A 2 -5.89 -5.11 -17.39
C THR A 2 -6.20 -4.34 -16.11
N ASP A 3 -7.23 -3.51 -16.12
CA ASP A 3 -7.69 -2.79 -14.93
C ASP A 3 -8.11 -3.77 -13.81
N ALA A 4 -8.57 -4.97 -14.20
CA ALA A 4 -8.81 -6.07 -13.25
C ALA A 4 -7.57 -6.47 -12.44
N ALA A 5 -6.36 -6.43 -13.01
CA ALA A 5 -5.13 -6.73 -12.29
C ALA A 5 -4.81 -5.64 -11.25
N ILE A 6 -5.04 -4.36 -11.57
CA ILE A 6 -4.90 -3.27 -10.59
C ILE A 6 -5.96 -3.41 -9.50
N ALA A 7 -7.20 -3.72 -9.87
CA ALA A 7 -8.29 -3.90 -8.92
C ALA A 7 -7.99 -5.01 -7.91
N LEU A 8 -7.50 -6.16 -8.38
CA LEU A 8 -7.12 -7.27 -7.51
C LEU A 8 -5.95 -6.88 -6.58
N THR A 9 -4.83 -6.46 -7.17
CA THR A 9 -3.60 -6.21 -6.40
C THR A 9 -3.73 -5.01 -5.49
N GLY A 10 -4.41 -3.95 -5.92
CA GLY A 10 -4.66 -2.76 -5.10
C GLY A 10 -5.56 -3.05 -3.89
N ARG A 11 -6.63 -3.84 -4.05
CA ARG A 11 -7.46 -4.25 -2.91
C ARG A 11 -6.68 -5.12 -1.92
N THR A 12 -5.95 -6.10 -2.44
CA THR A 12 -5.19 -7.02 -1.59
C THR A 12 -4.12 -6.28 -0.79
N LEU A 13 -3.24 -5.55 -1.47
CA LEU A 13 -2.17 -4.79 -0.81
C LEU A 13 -2.73 -3.68 0.09
N GLY A 14 -3.79 -2.99 -0.36
CA GLY A 14 -4.44 -1.96 0.42
C GLY A 14 -5.01 -2.49 1.73
N ALA A 15 -5.70 -3.63 1.70
CA ALA A 15 -6.24 -4.26 2.90
C ALA A 15 -5.14 -4.71 3.86
N LEU A 16 -4.08 -5.35 3.36
CA LEU A 16 -2.95 -5.85 4.16
C LEU A 16 -2.13 -4.74 4.82
N LEU A 17 -2.10 -3.54 4.21
CA LEU A 17 -1.38 -2.38 4.74
C LEU A 17 -2.27 -1.44 5.57
N TYR A 18 -3.60 -1.63 5.57
CA TYR A 18 -4.54 -0.77 6.29
C TYR A 18 -5.18 -1.44 7.51
N TYR A 19 -5.62 -2.68 7.36
CA TYR A 19 -6.32 -3.38 8.44
C TYR A 19 -5.37 -4.23 9.28
N PRO A 20 -5.64 -4.37 10.61
CA PRO A 20 -4.92 -5.32 11.45
C PRO A 20 -4.96 -6.74 10.84
N PRO A 21 -3.88 -7.52 10.97
CA PRO A 21 -3.82 -8.86 10.37
C PRO A 21 -4.94 -9.78 10.86
N LEU A 22 -5.31 -9.71 12.14
CA LEU A 22 -6.37 -10.53 12.72
C LEU A 22 -7.77 -9.96 12.51
N SER A 23 -7.93 -8.86 11.78
CA SER A 23 -9.23 -8.30 11.47
C SER A 23 -10.03 -9.20 10.51
N PRO A 24 -11.38 -9.16 10.55
CA PRO A 24 -12.20 -9.88 9.58
C PRO A 24 -11.90 -9.52 8.12
N ASN A 25 -11.40 -8.30 7.86
CA ASN A 25 -11.05 -7.83 6.52
C ASN A 25 -9.83 -8.57 5.94
N ASN A 26 -8.93 -9.06 6.78
CA ASN A 26 -7.69 -9.75 6.36
C ASN A 26 -7.74 -11.28 6.53
N ALA A 27 -8.69 -11.83 7.28
CA ALA A 27 -8.72 -13.26 7.59
C ALA A 27 -8.70 -14.16 6.33
N GLY A 28 -9.51 -13.84 5.33
CA GLY A 28 -9.52 -14.57 4.06
C GLY A 28 -8.25 -14.39 3.23
N LEU A 29 -7.68 -13.16 3.24
CA LEU A 29 -6.44 -12.85 2.53
C LEU A 29 -5.24 -13.59 3.13
N LEU A 30 -5.09 -13.58 4.45
CA LEU A 30 -3.99 -14.29 5.10
C LEU A 30 -4.07 -15.79 4.84
N SER A 31 -5.26 -16.37 4.86
CA SER A 31 -5.45 -17.79 4.52
C SER A 31 -5.05 -18.07 3.07
N ALA A 32 -5.46 -17.24 2.12
CA ALA A 32 -5.09 -17.40 0.71
C ALA A 32 -3.58 -17.28 0.48
N LEU A 33 -2.90 -16.39 1.21
CA LEU A 33 -1.46 -16.16 1.08
C LEU A 33 -0.60 -17.30 1.65
N THR A 34 -1.16 -18.24 2.39
CA THR A 34 -0.46 -19.48 2.81
C THR A 34 -0.31 -20.48 1.68
N ASP A 35 -1.17 -20.42 0.67
CA ASP A 35 -1.14 -21.25 -0.53
C ASP A 35 -0.20 -20.63 -1.58
N THR A 36 0.12 -21.38 -2.63
CA THR A 36 0.89 -20.92 -3.80
C THR A 36 0.00 -20.53 -4.98
N GLN A 37 -1.29 -20.81 -4.93
CA GLN A 37 -2.21 -20.58 -6.06
C GLN A 37 -2.36 -19.09 -6.42
N TRP A 38 -2.33 -18.20 -5.42
CA TRP A 38 -2.47 -16.76 -5.65
C TRP A 38 -1.36 -16.16 -6.53
N GLU A 39 -0.16 -16.77 -6.52
CA GLU A 39 0.98 -16.31 -7.33
C GLU A 39 0.66 -16.38 -8.82
N GLY A 40 -0.11 -17.38 -9.25
CA GLY A 40 -0.58 -17.52 -10.63
C GLY A 40 -1.62 -16.47 -11.06
N GLU A 41 -2.30 -15.85 -10.12
CA GLU A 41 -3.26 -14.77 -10.37
C GLU A 41 -2.62 -13.37 -10.28
N TRP A 42 -1.45 -13.28 -9.66
CA TRP A 42 -0.72 -12.02 -9.54
C TRP A 42 -0.04 -11.66 -10.87
N PRO A 43 0.06 -10.36 -11.21
CA PRO A 43 0.85 -9.94 -12.37
C PRO A 43 2.30 -10.46 -12.30
N ALA A 44 2.89 -10.76 -13.44
CA ALA A 44 4.29 -11.20 -13.52
C ALA A 44 5.24 -10.03 -13.18
N VAL A 45 5.43 -9.80 -11.90
CA VAL A 45 6.35 -8.79 -11.36
C VAL A 45 7.72 -9.43 -11.06
N PRO A 46 8.81 -8.65 -11.08
CA PRO A 46 10.12 -9.13 -10.64
C PRO A 46 10.06 -9.64 -9.20
N ASP A 47 10.84 -10.67 -8.90
CA ASP A 47 11.02 -11.23 -7.55
C ASP A 47 9.73 -11.68 -6.83
N LEU A 48 8.66 -11.99 -7.59
CA LEU A 48 7.38 -12.46 -7.03
C LEU A 48 7.60 -13.67 -6.11
N ASP A 49 8.36 -14.67 -6.57
CA ASP A 49 8.62 -15.90 -5.82
C ASP A 49 9.35 -15.62 -4.48
N ALA A 50 10.30 -14.67 -4.49
CA ALA A 50 11.04 -14.27 -3.29
C ALA A 50 10.12 -13.56 -2.29
N ALA A 51 9.29 -12.61 -2.75
CA ALA A 51 8.30 -11.94 -1.91
C ALA A 51 7.29 -12.93 -1.33
N ALA A 52 6.78 -13.85 -2.16
CA ALA A 52 5.84 -14.88 -1.75
C ALA A 52 6.44 -15.83 -0.70
N ALA A 53 7.71 -16.22 -0.86
CA ALA A 53 8.41 -17.03 0.14
C ALA A 53 8.52 -16.33 1.50
N LEU A 54 8.83 -15.03 1.53
CA LEU A 54 8.85 -14.23 2.75
C LEU A 54 7.45 -14.14 3.38
N ILE A 55 6.41 -13.89 2.59
CA ILE A 55 5.02 -13.84 3.07
C ILE A 55 4.63 -15.15 3.73
N ARG A 56 4.85 -16.29 3.07
CA ARG A 56 4.56 -17.62 3.63
C ARG A 56 5.38 -17.92 4.88
N ALA A 57 6.65 -17.55 4.89
CA ALA A 57 7.50 -17.71 6.07
C ALA A 57 6.94 -16.94 7.26
N GLY A 58 6.45 -15.70 7.04
CA GLY A 58 5.86 -14.88 8.10
C GLY A 58 4.50 -15.34 8.58
N LEU A 59 3.79 -16.17 7.81
CA LEU A 59 2.52 -16.79 8.19
C LEU A 59 2.69 -18.17 8.84
N SER A 60 3.91 -18.70 8.89
CA SER A 60 4.22 -19.96 9.57
C SER A 60 4.69 -19.72 11.01
N ALA A 61 4.54 -20.75 11.87
CA ALA A 61 5.11 -20.68 13.22
C ALA A 61 6.66 -20.61 13.16
N PRO A 62 7.32 -19.85 14.04
CA PRO A 62 6.76 -19.09 15.18
C PRO A 62 6.30 -17.67 14.83
N TRP A 63 6.48 -17.20 13.61
CA TRP A 63 6.22 -15.80 13.22
C TRP A 63 4.74 -15.41 13.28
N HIS A 64 3.85 -16.35 13.04
CA HIS A 64 2.40 -16.10 13.09
C HIS A 64 1.95 -15.46 14.40
N ASP A 65 2.49 -15.89 15.52
CA ASP A 65 2.12 -15.36 16.85
C ASP A 65 2.61 -13.93 17.10
N THR A 66 3.61 -13.47 16.32
CA THR A 66 4.19 -12.13 16.43
C THR A 66 3.61 -11.13 15.42
N LEU A 67 2.77 -11.59 14.48
CA LEU A 67 2.27 -10.79 13.37
C LEU A 67 1.48 -9.56 13.83
N GLU A 68 0.56 -9.74 14.80
CA GLU A 68 -0.24 -8.64 15.36
C GLU A 68 0.64 -7.62 16.12
N ALA A 69 1.59 -8.10 16.93
CA ALA A 69 2.50 -7.23 17.65
C ALA A 69 3.39 -6.42 16.69
N THR A 70 3.82 -7.05 15.59
CA THR A 70 4.60 -6.38 14.54
C THR A 70 3.75 -5.33 13.82
N TRP A 71 2.51 -5.66 13.47
CA TRP A 71 1.59 -4.68 12.88
C TRP A 71 1.40 -3.47 13.79
N GLN A 72 1.16 -3.71 15.08
CA GLN A 72 1.03 -2.66 16.08
C GLN A 72 2.27 -1.73 16.10
N ALA A 73 3.46 -2.30 16.06
CA ALA A 73 4.71 -1.53 16.06
C ALA A 73 4.94 -0.73 14.77
N LEU A 74 4.53 -1.28 13.62
CA LEU A 74 4.76 -0.67 12.31
C LEU A 74 3.74 0.43 11.95
N PHE A 75 2.48 0.30 12.42
CA PHE A 75 1.37 1.15 11.95
C PHE A 75 0.69 1.97 13.03
N ILE A 76 0.79 1.58 14.31
CA ILE A 76 0.06 2.24 15.41
C ILE A 76 0.99 2.93 16.41
N GLY A 77 2.05 2.31 16.84
CA GLY A 77 2.93 2.81 17.89
C GLY A 77 2.86 1.94 19.15
N PRO A 78 3.40 2.40 20.28
CA PRO A 78 3.43 3.78 20.82
C PRO A 78 4.68 4.60 20.48
N TYR A 79 5.64 4.05 19.77
CA TYR A 79 6.87 4.74 19.39
C TYR A 79 6.77 5.39 18.01
N ALA A 80 7.78 6.17 17.62
CA ALA A 80 7.86 6.69 16.26
C ALA A 80 7.86 5.54 15.26
N LEU A 81 6.93 5.61 14.28
CA LEU A 81 6.81 4.59 13.25
C LEU A 81 8.04 4.60 12.35
N PRO A 82 8.65 3.46 12.04
CA PRO A 82 9.78 3.39 11.12
C PRO A 82 9.40 3.87 9.71
N ALA A 83 8.21 3.54 9.27
CA ALA A 83 7.62 3.96 7.99
C ALA A 83 6.17 4.44 8.23
N PRO A 84 5.95 5.73 8.56
CA PRO A 84 4.59 6.25 8.69
C PRO A 84 3.82 6.08 7.37
N PRO A 85 2.59 5.55 7.39
CA PRO A 85 1.89 5.16 6.18
C PRO A 85 1.16 6.30 5.44
N TRP A 86 1.45 7.56 5.75
CA TRP A 86 0.79 8.75 5.18
C TRP A 86 1.71 9.52 4.24
N GLY A 87 1.21 9.88 3.06
CA GLY A 87 1.95 10.59 2.02
C GLY A 87 2.49 11.94 2.48
N SER A 88 1.74 12.69 3.27
CA SER A 88 2.13 14.00 3.80
C SER A 88 3.40 13.96 4.64
N VAL A 89 3.69 12.85 5.30
CA VAL A 89 4.94 12.69 6.07
C VAL A 89 6.18 12.69 5.16
N TYR A 90 6.01 12.31 3.89
CA TYR A 90 7.10 12.25 2.89
C TYR A 90 7.13 13.46 1.99
N LEU A 91 5.97 14.02 1.64
CA LEU A 91 5.82 15.05 0.61
C LEU A 91 5.86 16.47 1.16
N ASP A 92 5.56 16.65 2.44
CA ASP A 92 5.47 17.97 3.05
C ASP A 92 6.68 18.24 3.96
N ARG A 93 7.19 19.46 3.90
CA ARG A 93 8.44 19.86 4.59
C ARG A 93 8.40 19.64 6.09
N GLU A 94 7.24 19.83 6.70
CA GLU A 94 7.03 19.66 8.13
C GLU A 94 6.96 18.18 8.54
N SER A 95 6.85 17.26 7.57
CA SER A 95 6.73 15.81 7.79
C SER A 95 5.64 15.44 8.81
N VAL A 96 4.49 16.10 8.73
CA VAL A 96 3.35 15.92 9.63
C VAL A 96 2.18 15.26 8.93
N VAL A 97 1.35 14.56 9.71
CA VAL A 97 0.07 14.02 9.26
C VAL A 97 -0.92 15.18 9.02
N PHE A 98 -1.77 15.07 7.99
CA PHE A 98 -2.67 16.13 7.53
C PHE A 98 -1.97 17.38 6.96
N GLY A 99 -0.84 17.20 6.29
CA GLY A 99 -0.12 18.29 5.64
C GLY A 99 -0.78 18.80 4.34
N GLU A 100 -0.08 19.68 3.62
CA GLU A 100 -0.58 20.30 2.39
C GLU A 100 -0.93 19.28 1.31
N SER A 101 -0.16 18.20 1.19
CA SER A 101 -0.40 17.13 0.22
C SER A 101 -1.71 16.37 0.51
N THR A 102 -2.06 16.14 1.78
CA THR A 102 -3.36 15.59 2.17
C THR A 102 -4.50 16.53 1.77
N VAL A 103 -4.34 17.84 1.99
CA VAL A 103 -5.34 18.85 1.59
C VAL A 103 -5.54 18.87 0.07
N ALA A 104 -4.44 18.78 -0.70
CA ALA A 104 -4.48 18.72 -2.16
C ALA A 104 -5.24 17.46 -2.65
N LEU A 105 -4.96 16.30 -2.06
CA LEU A 105 -5.68 15.06 -2.35
C LEU A 105 -7.19 15.20 -2.05
N ARG A 106 -7.57 15.72 -0.88
CA ARG A 106 -8.97 15.98 -0.52
C ARG A 106 -9.67 16.92 -1.48
N HIS A 107 -8.97 17.94 -1.95
CA HIS A 107 -9.51 18.87 -2.91
C HIS A 107 -9.80 18.17 -4.25
N TRP A 108 -8.84 17.40 -4.75
CA TRP A 108 -8.99 16.63 -5.96
C TRP A 108 -10.15 15.61 -5.84
N LEU A 109 -10.23 14.84 -4.76
CA LEU A 109 -11.32 13.88 -4.54
C LEU A 109 -12.70 14.56 -4.62
N ARG A 110 -12.84 15.72 -3.99
CA ARG A 110 -14.10 16.50 -4.03
C ARG A 110 -14.42 17.01 -5.43
N GLN A 111 -13.45 17.51 -6.18
CA GLN A 111 -13.63 17.97 -7.55
C GLN A 111 -14.10 16.86 -8.48
N GLU A 112 -13.58 15.66 -8.28
CA GLU A 112 -13.92 14.48 -9.08
C GLU A 112 -15.20 13.77 -8.59
N GLY A 113 -15.84 14.27 -7.54
CA GLY A 113 -17.05 13.66 -6.98
C GLY A 113 -16.79 12.30 -6.32
N ILE A 114 -15.55 12.02 -5.93
CA ILE A 114 -15.16 10.77 -5.27
C ILE A 114 -15.42 10.95 -3.78
N ALA A 115 -16.39 10.22 -3.26
CA ALA A 115 -16.58 10.13 -1.81
C ALA A 115 -15.45 9.25 -1.23
N ALA A 116 -14.50 9.87 -0.55
CA ALA A 116 -13.58 9.11 0.29
C ALA A 116 -14.43 8.42 1.37
N GLY A 117 -14.44 7.09 1.36
CA GLY A 117 -15.18 6.32 2.35
C GLY A 117 -14.62 6.65 3.74
N GLN A 118 -15.39 7.38 4.53
CA GLN A 118 -15.04 7.69 5.92
C GLN A 118 -15.27 6.44 6.79
N GLN A 119 -14.43 5.43 6.67
CA GLN A 119 -14.46 4.27 7.55
C GLN A 119 -13.45 4.35 8.71
N GLY A 120 -12.85 5.53 8.94
CA GLY A 120 -11.87 5.75 10.00
C GLY A 120 -11.50 7.22 10.16
N ASN A 121 -10.65 7.51 11.15
CA ASN A 121 -10.10 8.85 11.39
C ASN A 121 -8.76 9.08 10.63
N ASP A 122 -8.32 8.10 9.83
CA ASP A 122 -7.07 8.21 9.10
C ASP A 122 -7.17 9.20 7.94
N PRO A 123 -6.11 9.97 7.68
CA PRO A 123 -6.02 10.81 6.48
C PRO A 123 -6.13 9.97 5.21
N GLU A 124 -6.73 10.56 4.18
CA GLU A 124 -6.99 9.91 2.89
C GLU A 124 -5.70 9.53 2.14
N ASP A 125 -4.56 10.14 2.50
CA ASP A 125 -3.23 9.84 1.95
C ASP A 125 -2.53 8.64 2.61
N HIS A 126 -3.25 7.84 3.43
CA HIS A 126 -2.76 6.56 3.92
C HIS A 126 -2.54 5.59 2.76
N ILE A 127 -1.37 4.95 2.69
CA ILE A 127 -0.98 4.05 1.57
C ILE A 127 -2.03 2.99 1.27
N GLY A 128 -2.59 2.35 2.30
CA GLY A 128 -3.62 1.32 2.12
C GLY A 128 -4.92 1.88 1.55
N LEU A 129 -5.33 3.10 1.96
CA LEU A 129 -6.51 3.76 1.40
C LEU A 129 -6.30 4.16 -0.06
N LEU A 130 -5.12 4.67 -0.42
CA LEU A 130 -4.79 5.01 -1.80
C LEU A 130 -4.74 3.79 -2.72
N LEU A 131 -4.24 2.65 -2.24
CA LEU A 131 -4.23 1.39 -2.99
C LEU A 131 -5.66 0.86 -3.22
N MET A 132 -6.52 0.89 -2.19
CA MET A 132 -7.93 0.51 -2.34
C MET A 132 -8.68 1.47 -3.26
N LEU A 133 -8.40 2.77 -3.20
CA LEU A 133 -8.96 3.76 -4.11
C LEU A 133 -8.47 3.52 -5.56
N ALA A 134 -7.20 3.19 -5.75
CA ALA A 134 -6.68 2.82 -7.08
C ALA A 134 -7.42 1.61 -7.64
N ALA A 135 -7.70 0.61 -6.81
CA ALA A 135 -8.48 -0.56 -7.20
C ALA A 135 -9.91 -0.19 -7.64
N TRP A 136 -10.57 0.67 -6.89
CA TRP A 136 -11.91 1.14 -7.24
C TRP A 136 -11.91 1.98 -8.53
N LEU A 137 -10.94 2.87 -8.70
CA LEU A 137 -10.81 3.67 -9.92
C LEU A 137 -10.49 2.84 -11.16
N ALA A 138 -9.73 1.77 -11.02
CA ALA A 138 -9.45 0.84 -12.11
C ALA A 138 -10.74 0.22 -12.69
N GLU A 139 -11.76 0.05 -11.88
CA GLU A 139 -13.05 -0.50 -12.32
C GLU A 139 -14.04 0.57 -12.78
N ASN A 140 -13.90 1.82 -12.33
CA ASN A 140 -14.92 2.84 -12.49
C ASN A 140 -14.46 4.05 -13.31
N ASN A 141 -13.17 4.43 -13.26
CA ASN A 141 -12.67 5.63 -13.95
C ASN A 141 -11.15 5.60 -14.20
N GLU A 142 -10.76 5.09 -15.35
CA GLU A 142 -9.36 4.93 -15.75
C GLU A 142 -8.56 6.26 -15.78
N ARG A 143 -9.19 7.37 -16.18
CA ARG A 143 -8.53 8.68 -16.24
C ARG A 143 -8.14 9.17 -14.86
N GLN A 144 -9.04 9.05 -13.90
CA GLN A 144 -8.78 9.43 -12.51
C GLN A 144 -7.77 8.50 -11.84
N LEU A 145 -7.74 7.22 -12.22
CA LEU A 145 -6.72 6.28 -11.77
C LEU A 145 -5.31 6.79 -12.11
N ASN A 146 -5.07 7.22 -13.34
CA ASN A 146 -3.74 7.72 -13.71
C ASN A 146 -3.36 8.97 -12.91
N THR A 147 -4.30 9.89 -12.69
CA THR A 147 -4.08 11.09 -11.88
C THR A 147 -3.75 10.71 -10.42
N LEU A 148 -4.50 9.78 -9.82
CA LEU A 148 -4.22 9.28 -8.48
C LEU A 148 -2.80 8.72 -8.38
N LEU A 149 -2.43 7.87 -9.33
CA LEU A 149 -1.13 7.20 -9.34
C LEU A 149 0.01 8.20 -9.53
N GLU A 150 -0.07 9.09 -10.52
CA GLU A 150 1.01 10.01 -10.87
C GLU A 150 1.20 11.15 -9.86
N GLN A 151 0.13 11.63 -9.25
CA GLN A 151 0.18 12.82 -8.41
C GLN A 151 0.16 12.53 -6.91
N HIS A 152 -0.49 11.43 -6.48
CA HIS A 152 -0.77 11.21 -5.06
C HIS A 152 -0.18 9.93 -4.48
N LEU A 153 0.09 8.89 -5.28
CA LEU A 153 0.60 7.62 -4.75
C LEU A 153 2.08 7.38 -5.10
N LEU A 154 2.43 7.32 -6.38
CA LEU A 154 3.77 6.93 -6.83
C LEU A 154 4.89 7.90 -6.41
N PRO A 155 4.67 9.22 -6.23
CA PRO A 155 5.76 10.13 -5.87
C PRO A 155 6.48 9.80 -4.56
N TRP A 156 5.84 9.09 -3.64
CA TRP A 156 6.39 8.82 -2.31
C TRP A 156 6.36 7.33 -1.90
N SER A 157 5.47 6.54 -2.50
CA SER A 157 5.24 5.14 -2.08
C SER A 157 6.49 4.28 -2.14
N GLY A 158 7.37 4.50 -3.10
CA GLY A 158 8.64 3.77 -3.18
C GLY A 158 9.49 3.96 -1.93
N ARG A 159 9.67 5.20 -1.48
CA ARG A 159 10.44 5.51 -0.27
C ARG A 159 9.79 4.91 0.99
N TYR A 160 8.46 5.00 1.09
CA TYR A 160 7.72 4.38 2.17
C TYR A 160 7.98 2.86 2.25
N LEU A 161 7.86 2.17 1.11
CA LEU A 161 8.03 0.71 1.05
C LEU A 161 9.46 0.27 1.37
N ASP A 162 10.47 1.04 0.96
CA ASP A 162 11.86 0.80 1.35
C ASP A 162 12.04 0.92 2.87
N LEU A 163 11.46 1.94 3.50
CA LEU A 163 11.52 2.11 4.95
C LEU A 163 10.72 1.04 5.69
N LEU A 164 9.57 0.61 5.16
CA LEU A 164 8.79 -0.48 5.74
C LEU A 164 9.58 -1.79 5.75
N ALA A 165 10.21 -2.15 4.63
CA ALA A 165 11.03 -3.34 4.54
C ALA A 165 12.22 -3.33 5.52
N GLN A 166 12.84 -2.16 5.71
CA GLN A 166 13.97 -1.95 6.62
C GLN A 166 13.53 -1.85 8.10
N GLY A 167 12.30 -1.45 8.34
CA GLY A 167 11.75 -1.16 9.66
C GLY A 167 11.30 -2.38 10.47
N THR A 168 11.44 -3.59 9.91
CA THR A 168 11.00 -4.82 10.56
C THR A 168 11.88 -6.02 10.17
N ASP A 169 12.05 -6.94 11.11
CA ASP A 169 12.63 -8.25 10.86
C ASP A 169 11.57 -9.32 10.55
N HIS A 170 10.29 -8.96 10.60
CA HIS A 170 9.19 -9.90 10.37
C HIS A 170 9.04 -10.19 8.88
N PRO A 171 9.22 -11.47 8.44
CA PRO A 171 9.27 -11.81 7.01
C PRO A 171 7.99 -11.43 6.25
N PHE A 172 6.82 -11.52 6.89
CA PHE A 172 5.55 -11.15 6.26
C PHE A 172 5.56 -9.71 5.74
N TYR A 173 5.91 -8.72 6.58
CA TYR A 173 5.90 -7.32 6.19
C TYR A 173 7.06 -6.96 5.26
N GLN A 174 8.20 -7.64 5.36
CA GLN A 174 9.26 -7.53 4.36
C GLN A 174 8.76 -8.01 2.98
N GLY A 175 8.09 -9.17 2.94
CA GLY A 175 7.51 -9.71 1.71
C GLY A 175 6.39 -8.83 1.14
N ILE A 176 5.49 -8.30 1.99
CA ILE A 176 4.44 -7.36 1.56
C ILE A 176 5.03 -6.07 1.01
N ALA A 177 6.05 -5.50 1.66
CA ALA A 177 6.72 -4.29 1.18
C ALA A 177 7.39 -4.52 -0.20
N GLN A 178 8.09 -5.64 -0.37
CA GLN A 178 8.70 -6.02 -1.64
C GLN A 178 7.66 -6.26 -2.73
N LEU A 179 6.61 -7.02 -2.44
CA LEU A 179 5.52 -7.28 -3.39
C LEU A 179 4.81 -6.00 -3.81
N ALA A 180 4.50 -5.11 -2.86
CA ALA A 180 3.88 -3.83 -3.15
C ALA A 180 4.80 -2.96 -4.01
N ARG A 181 6.10 -2.90 -3.71
CA ARG A 181 7.09 -2.15 -4.47
C ARG A 181 7.11 -2.57 -5.95
N THR A 182 7.34 -3.85 -6.20
CA THR A 182 7.44 -4.38 -7.57
C THR A 182 6.11 -4.31 -8.31
N THR A 183 4.98 -4.43 -7.60
CA THR A 183 3.63 -4.25 -8.18
C THR A 183 3.40 -2.81 -8.63
N LEU A 184 3.75 -1.80 -7.82
CA LEU A 184 3.60 -0.40 -8.20
C LEU A 184 4.52 0.00 -9.35
N GLU A 185 5.75 -0.51 -9.39
CA GLU A 185 6.68 -0.34 -10.51
C GLU A 185 6.14 -0.99 -11.78
N TYR A 186 5.51 -2.16 -11.66
CA TYR A 186 4.82 -2.82 -12.76
C TYR A 186 3.65 -1.97 -13.27
N TRP A 187 2.80 -1.43 -12.40
CA TRP A 187 1.71 -0.53 -12.79
C TRP A 187 2.24 0.70 -13.54
N GLN A 188 3.29 1.33 -13.00
CA GLN A 188 3.90 2.50 -13.61
C GLN A 188 4.39 2.20 -15.04
N ARG A 189 5.13 1.10 -15.21
CA ARG A 189 5.69 0.71 -16.50
C ARG A 189 4.60 0.36 -17.52
N GLU A 190 3.67 -0.50 -17.14
CA GLU A 190 2.64 -1.00 -18.07
C GLU A 190 1.64 0.07 -18.51
N ARG A 191 1.34 1.01 -17.63
CA ARG A 191 0.46 2.15 -17.95
C ARG A 191 1.23 3.35 -18.51
N ARG A 192 2.56 3.28 -18.59
CA ARG A 192 3.43 4.38 -19.04
C ARG A 192 3.20 5.65 -18.23
N LEU A 193 3.08 5.52 -16.92
CA LEU A 193 2.83 6.64 -16.03
C LEU A 193 4.10 7.48 -15.81
N HIS A 194 3.90 8.77 -15.64
CA HIS A 194 4.95 9.75 -15.40
C HIS A 194 4.70 10.46 -14.05
N PRO A 195 5.05 9.81 -12.91
CA PRO A 195 4.85 10.42 -11.60
C PRO A 195 5.51 11.79 -11.52
N ILE A 196 4.81 12.74 -10.90
CA ILE A 196 5.39 14.07 -10.68
C ILE A 196 6.61 13.96 -9.77
N ALA A 197 7.71 14.60 -10.18
CA ALA A 197 8.89 14.65 -9.33
C ALA A 197 8.60 15.51 -8.09
N ARG A 198 8.85 14.95 -6.92
CA ARG A 198 8.70 15.62 -5.62
C ARG A 198 9.99 15.49 -4.81
N GLU A 199 10.33 16.53 -4.08
CA GLU A 199 11.30 16.41 -2.99
C GLU A 199 10.68 15.57 -1.87
N LEU A 200 11.47 14.66 -1.30
CA LEU A 200 11.03 13.84 -0.17
C LEU A 200 11.77 14.29 1.08
N TYR A 201 11.03 14.49 2.15
CA TYR A 201 11.52 15.02 3.42
C TYR A 201 11.76 13.94 4.48
N ARG A 202 11.47 12.68 4.14
CA ARG A 202 11.72 11.51 4.99
C ARG A 202 12.42 10.37 4.26
#